data_93a418756f7e7de3e0a880c03e34e84e
#
_entry.id   93a418756f7e7de3e0a880c03e34e84e
#
_cell.length_a   1.000
_cell.length_b   1.000
_cell.length_c   1.000
_cell.angle_alpha   90.00
_cell.angle_beta   90.00
_cell.angle_gamma   90.00
#
_symmetry.space_group_name_H-M   'P 1'
#
loop_
_entity.id
_entity.type
_entity.pdbx_description
1 polymer ?
#
loop_
_entity_poly.entity_id
_entity_poly.type
_entity_poly.pdbx_seq_one_letter_code
_entity_poly.pdbx_strand_id
1 'polypeptide(L)'
;MASEIAKVLGIVPEEVLTASTGVIGMQLRMAPIRKGAPLLKDALTTDRQGAKDAARAIMTTDTILKECAVTFEQDGSTITVGGMSKGSGMIHPNMATMLSVITTDAKVSHEVLQGMLREIVADSFNMISVDRDTSTNDTCVLLANGAAGSEEIKKDTDAY
;
A
#
# COMPACT_ATOMS: atom_id res chain seq x y z
N MET A 1 8.85 -1.67 -14.89
CA MET A 1 8.57 -2.48 -13.68
C MET A 1 7.29 -3.26 -13.84
N ALA A 2 6.15 -2.60 -14.02
CA ALA A 2 4.86 -3.27 -14.11
C ALA A 2 4.86 -4.47 -15.07
N SER A 3 5.32 -4.30 -16.31
CA SER A 3 5.40 -5.39 -17.30
C SER A 3 6.24 -6.60 -16.88
N GLU A 4 7.32 -6.39 -16.11
CA GLU A 4 8.15 -7.50 -15.62
C GLU A 4 7.45 -8.28 -14.52
N ILE A 5 6.76 -7.60 -13.61
CA ILE A 5 5.96 -8.23 -12.56
C ILE A 5 4.74 -8.93 -13.14
N ALA A 6 4.00 -8.27 -14.02
CA ALA A 6 2.83 -8.83 -14.68
C ALA A 6 3.16 -10.15 -15.40
N LYS A 7 4.28 -10.19 -16.14
CA LYS A 7 4.76 -11.40 -16.81
C LYS A 7 5.00 -12.57 -15.83
N VAL A 8 5.57 -12.29 -14.67
CA VAL A 8 5.86 -13.32 -13.66
C VAL A 8 4.57 -13.81 -13.00
N LEU A 9 3.62 -12.90 -12.72
CA LEU A 9 2.35 -13.24 -12.09
C LEU A 9 1.32 -13.81 -13.04
N GLY A 10 1.48 -13.62 -14.36
CA GLY A 10 0.51 -14.04 -15.37
C GLY A 10 -0.72 -13.14 -15.48
N ILE A 11 -0.54 -11.84 -15.20
CA ILE A 11 -1.57 -10.79 -15.26
C ILE A 11 -1.17 -9.73 -16.29
N VAL A 12 -2.03 -8.74 -16.53
CA VAL A 12 -1.71 -7.62 -17.44
C VAL A 12 -0.97 -6.50 -16.69
N PRO A 13 -0.09 -5.73 -17.36
CA PRO A 13 0.69 -4.67 -16.71
C PRO A 13 -0.15 -3.59 -16.03
N GLU A 14 -1.37 -3.36 -16.50
CA GLU A 14 -2.34 -2.40 -15.98
C GLU A 14 -2.87 -2.78 -14.59
N GLU A 15 -2.75 -4.06 -14.21
CA GLU A 15 -3.10 -4.56 -12.87
C GLU A 15 -1.96 -4.44 -11.87
N VAL A 16 -0.81 -3.89 -12.28
CA VAL A 16 0.36 -3.74 -11.40
C VAL A 16 0.60 -2.28 -11.04
N LEU A 17 0.38 -1.95 -9.78
CA LEU A 17 0.79 -0.67 -9.22
C LEU A 17 2.27 -0.70 -8.85
N THR A 18 2.97 0.37 -9.15
CA THR A 18 4.40 0.52 -8.81
C THR A 18 4.61 1.77 -7.99
N ALA A 19 5.31 1.64 -6.87
CA ALA A 19 5.76 2.75 -6.05
C ALA A 19 7.28 2.66 -5.87
N SER A 20 7.98 3.78 -6.04
CA SER A 20 9.43 3.80 -5.96
C SER A 20 9.90 5.13 -5.42
N THR A 21 10.96 5.10 -4.65
CA THR A 21 11.69 6.29 -4.22
C THR A 21 13.18 6.11 -4.52
N GLY A 22 13.90 7.22 -4.71
CA GLY A 22 15.32 7.20 -5.04
C GLY A 22 15.84 8.59 -5.43
N VAL A 23 17.06 8.62 -5.92
CA VAL A 23 17.71 9.87 -6.35
C VAL A 23 17.07 10.40 -7.63
N ILE A 24 16.65 11.67 -7.61
CA ILE A 24 16.05 12.36 -8.77
C ILE A 24 17.00 12.32 -9.95
N GLY A 25 16.49 11.98 -11.13
CA GLY A 25 17.25 11.89 -12.38
C GLY A 25 18.01 10.58 -12.59
N MET A 26 18.06 9.70 -11.57
CA MET A 26 18.67 8.38 -11.69
C MET A 26 17.61 7.33 -12.08
N GLN A 27 17.85 6.63 -13.17
CA GLN A 27 16.96 5.57 -13.61
C GLN A 27 17.05 4.33 -12.69
N LEU A 28 15.93 3.68 -12.46
CA LEU A 28 15.87 2.44 -11.71
C LEU A 28 16.65 1.32 -12.42
N ARG A 29 17.43 0.60 -11.65
CA ARG A 29 18.15 -0.58 -12.15
C ARG A 29 17.18 -1.73 -12.34
N MET A 30 16.88 -2.08 -13.59
CA MET A 30 15.93 -3.15 -13.89
C MET A 30 16.47 -4.57 -13.66
N ALA A 31 17.79 -4.77 -13.65
CA ALA A 31 18.39 -6.09 -13.47
C ALA A 31 18.02 -6.76 -12.13
N PRO A 32 18.10 -6.08 -10.95
CA PRO A 32 17.63 -6.64 -9.70
C PRO A 32 16.13 -6.99 -9.71
N ILE A 33 15.30 -6.15 -10.35
CA ILE A 33 13.85 -6.38 -10.44
C ILE A 33 13.56 -7.64 -11.23
N ARG A 34 14.17 -7.81 -12.41
CA ARG A 34 14.01 -9.01 -13.25
C ARG A 34 14.49 -10.27 -12.54
N LYS A 35 15.57 -10.19 -11.77
CA LYS A 35 16.10 -11.32 -11.00
C LYS A 35 15.21 -11.64 -9.79
N GLY A 36 14.71 -10.61 -9.10
CA GLY A 36 13.95 -10.75 -7.86
C GLY A 36 12.49 -11.16 -8.07
N ALA A 37 11.85 -10.70 -9.15
CA ALA A 37 10.43 -10.93 -9.35
C ALA A 37 9.99 -12.40 -9.31
N PRO A 38 10.67 -13.36 -9.98
CA PRO A 38 10.33 -14.78 -9.85
C PRO A 38 10.48 -15.29 -8.41
N LEU A 39 11.54 -14.89 -7.71
CA LEU A 39 11.81 -15.29 -6.33
C LEU A 39 10.71 -14.76 -5.38
N LEU A 40 10.23 -13.54 -5.60
CA LEU A 40 9.13 -12.98 -4.83
C LEU A 40 7.83 -13.74 -5.06
N LYS A 41 7.54 -14.16 -6.30
CA LYS A 41 6.37 -15.00 -6.59
C LYS A 41 6.41 -16.32 -5.81
N ASP A 42 7.55 -16.97 -5.81
CA ASP A 42 7.74 -18.26 -5.11
C ASP A 42 7.70 -18.10 -3.58
N ALA A 43 7.99 -16.90 -3.07
CA ALA A 43 7.96 -16.57 -1.65
C ALA A 43 6.61 -16.01 -1.16
N LEU A 44 5.61 -15.89 -2.04
CA LEU A 44 4.27 -15.42 -1.62
C LEU A 44 3.67 -16.38 -0.60
N THR A 45 3.18 -15.81 0.49
CA THR A 45 2.50 -16.55 1.56
C THR A 45 1.37 -15.72 2.14
N THR A 46 0.40 -16.38 2.77
CA THR A 46 -0.73 -15.74 3.45
C THR A 46 -0.52 -15.61 4.96
N ASP A 47 0.66 -15.99 5.45
CA ASP A 47 0.97 -15.93 6.87
C ASP A 47 1.44 -14.53 7.32
N ARG A 48 1.44 -14.33 8.65
CA ARG A 48 1.89 -13.09 9.26
C ARG A 48 3.38 -12.80 9.03
N GLN A 49 4.20 -13.83 8.83
CA GLN A 49 5.63 -13.65 8.60
C GLN A 49 5.88 -13.01 7.22
N GLY A 50 5.16 -13.44 6.17
CA GLY A 50 5.23 -12.83 4.85
C GLY A 50 4.85 -11.34 4.87
N ALA A 51 3.80 -10.96 5.63
CA ALA A 51 3.43 -9.56 5.80
C ALA A 51 4.57 -8.75 6.47
N LYS A 52 5.20 -9.28 7.53
CA LYS A 52 6.34 -8.65 8.19
C LYS A 52 7.56 -8.52 7.28
N ASP A 53 7.82 -9.54 6.49
CA ASP A 53 8.96 -9.53 5.56
C ASP A 53 8.75 -8.50 4.46
N ALA A 54 7.53 -8.36 3.93
CA ALA A 54 7.16 -7.30 2.99
C ALA A 54 7.32 -5.90 3.61
N ALA A 55 6.78 -5.69 4.82
CA ALA A 55 6.91 -4.43 5.53
C ALA A 55 8.38 -4.07 5.84
N ARG A 56 9.21 -5.06 6.17
CA ARG A 56 10.65 -4.88 6.37
C ARG A 56 11.38 -4.56 5.08
N ALA A 57 10.98 -5.18 3.98
CA ALA A 57 11.63 -5.01 2.69
C ALA A 57 11.49 -3.60 2.10
N ILE A 58 10.43 -2.86 2.45
CA ILE A 58 10.26 -1.48 1.99
C ILE A 58 10.98 -0.45 2.87
N MET A 59 11.50 -0.83 4.03
CA MET A 59 12.24 0.06 4.92
C MET A 59 13.59 0.48 4.30
N THR A 60 13.99 1.71 4.59
CA THR A 60 15.32 2.23 4.22
C THR A 60 16.07 2.72 5.46
N THR A 61 15.76 3.92 5.93
CA THR A 61 16.31 4.53 7.14
C THR A 61 15.40 4.33 8.37
N ASP A 62 14.28 3.67 8.18
CA ASP A 62 13.35 3.37 9.26
C ASP A 62 14.01 2.48 10.32
N THR A 63 13.79 2.80 11.57
CA THR A 63 14.28 2.04 12.72
C THR A 63 13.24 1.08 13.29
N ILE A 64 11.96 1.29 12.94
CA ILE A 64 10.82 0.53 13.44
C ILE A 64 9.95 0.09 12.25
N LEU A 65 9.52 -1.16 12.30
CA LEU A 65 8.52 -1.69 11.38
C LEU A 65 7.18 -1.01 11.63
N LYS A 66 6.54 -0.51 10.58
CA LYS A 66 5.23 0.15 10.66
C LYS A 66 4.20 -0.71 9.95
N GLU A 67 3.46 -1.45 10.72
CA GLU A 67 2.34 -2.27 10.25
C GLU A 67 1.17 -2.16 11.22
N CYS A 68 -0.03 -2.25 10.72
CA CYS A 68 -1.25 -2.27 11.53
C CYS A 68 -2.32 -3.09 10.82
N ALA A 69 -3.18 -3.73 11.59
CA ALA A 69 -4.41 -4.35 11.08
C ALA A 69 -5.54 -4.15 12.07
N VAL A 70 -6.73 -3.94 11.54
CA VAL A 70 -7.98 -3.83 12.30
C VAL A 70 -9.06 -4.67 11.64
N THR A 71 -10.04 -5.09 12.44
CA THR A 71 -11.21 -5.79 11.94
C THR A 71 -12.48 -5.12 12.45
N PHE A 72 -13.53 -5.20 11.67
CA PHE A 72 -14.87 -4.78 12.06
C PHE A 72 -15.93 -5.69 11.44
N GLU A 73 -17.13 -5.68 12.03
CA GLU A 73 -18.26 -6.48 11.54
C GLU A 73 -19.15 -5.62 10.66
N GLN A 74 -19.53 -6.17 9.51
CA GLN A 74 -20.55 -5.59 8.62
C GLN A 74 -21.45 -6.70 8.06
N ASP A 75 -22.76 -6.58 8.30
CA ASP A 75 -23.79 -7.50 7.77
C ASP A 75 -23.45 -8.98 8.01
N GLY A 76 -22.88 -9.28 9.18
CA GLY A 76 -22.49 -10.64 9.59
C GLY A 76 -21.18 -11.15 8.97
N SER A 77 -20.45 -10.31 8.26
CA SER A 77 -19.12 -10.59 7.73
C SER A 77 -18.07 -9.81 8.51
N THR A 78 -16.97 -10.47 8.88
CA THR A 78 -15.80 -9.79 9.46
C THR A 78 -14.96 -9.21 8.33
N ILE A 79 -14.78 -7.90 8.31
CA ILE A 79 -13.92 -7.20 7.36
C ILE A 79 -12.58 -6.88 8.02
N THR A 80 -11.51 -7.08 7.28
CA THR A 80 -10.15 -6.79 7.71
C THR A 80 -9.56 -5.65 6.89
N VAL A 81 -8.94 -4.70 7.57
CA VAL A 81 -8.10 -3.67 6.94
C VAL A 81 -6.70 -3.83 7.50
N GLY A 82 -5.72 -4.04 6.63
CA GLY A 82 -4.31 -4.16 7.01
C GLY A 82 -3.46 -3.19 6.21
N GLY A 83 -2.39 -2.71 6.81
CA GLY A 83 -1.50 -1.78 6.12
C GLY A 83 -0.07 -1.84 6.61
N MET A 84 0.84 -1.46 5.73
CA MET A 84 2.25 -1.24 6.03
C MET A 84 2.70 0.09 5.44
N SER A 85 3.63 0.75 6.13
CA SER A 85 4.19 2.02 5.68
C SER A 85 5.67 2.10 5.98
N LYS A 86 6.39 2.88 5.18
CA LYS A 86 7.77 3.25 5.47
C LYS A 86 7.94 4.75 5.35
N GLY A 87 8.91 5.29 6.08
CA GLY A 87 9.32 6.69 6.09
C GLY A 87 9.83 7.09 7.46
N SER A 88 10.95 7.81 7.51
CA SER A 88 11.59 8.27 8.74
C SER A 88 12.25 9.65 8.61
N GLY A 89 12.35 10.19 7.41
CA GLY A 89 12.87 11.52 7.10
C GLY A 89 12.33 12.00 5.76
N MET A 90 12.52 13.29 5.46
CA MET A 90 11.90 14.00 4.35
C MET A 90 10.38 13.91 4.47
N ILE A 91 9.84 14.24 5.67
CA ILE A 91 8.42 14.14 6.00
C ILE A 91 7.86 15.48 6.44
N HIS A 92 6.96 16.04 5.61
CA HIS A 92 6.23 17.28 5.84
C HIS A 92 4.83 17.18 5.22
N PRO A 93 3.79 17.88 5.75
CA PRO A 93 2.43 17.86 5.18
C PRO A 93 2.36 18.07 3.66
N ASN A 94 1.38 17.46 3.03
CA ASN A 94 1.17 17.27 1.60
C ASN A 94 2.02 16.16 0.97
N MET A 95 2.18 15.09 1.73
CA MET A 95 2.88 13.86 1.42
C MET A 95 4.40 14.02 1.37
N ALA A 96 5.06 13.18 2.10
CA ALA A 96 6.50 13.20 2.30
C ALA A 96 7.07 11.81 2.02
N THR A 97 8.35 11.57 1.87
CA THR A 97 8.98 10.31 1.42
C THR A 97 8.42 9.07 2.12
N MET A 98 7.16 8.82 1.86
CA MET A 98 6.36 7.74 2.44
C MET A 98 5.90 6.82 1.33
N LEU A 99 6.05 5.54 1.55
CA LEU A 99 5.34 4.52 0.79
C LEU A 99 4.40 3.81 1.75
N SER A 100 3.10 3.84 1.45
CA SER A 100 2.08 3.16 2.22
C SER A 100 1.23 2.27 1.32
N VAL A 101 1.05 1.03 1.74
CA VAL A 101 0.15 0.08 1.09
C VAL A 101 -0.87 -0.38 2.11
N ILE A 102 -2.13 -0.14 1.82
CA ILE A 102 -3.27 -0.54 2.64
C ILE A 102 -4.09 -1.54 1.82
N THR A 103 -4.52 -2.60 2.44
CA THR A 103 -5.33 -3.65 1.81
C THR A 103 -6.56 -3.93 2.64
N THR A 104 -7.67 -4.27 2.00
CA THR A 104 -8.88 -4.74 2.67
C THR A 104 -9.58 -5.82 1.85
N ASP A 105 -10.26 -6.72 2.53
CA ASP A 105 -11.16 -7.70 1.95
C ASP A 105 -12.61 -7.18 1.80
N ALA A 106 -12.85 -5.92 2.14
CA ALA A 106 -14.14 -5.25 1.89
C ALA A 106 -14.46 -5.17 0.41
N LYS A 107 -15.76 -5.22 0.09
CA LYS A 107 -16.27 -4.92 -1.25
C LYS A 107 -16.60 -3.44 -1.33
N VAL A 108 -15.80 -2.69 -2.09
CA VAL A 108 -15.94 -1.23 -2.26
C VAL A 108 -15.69 -0.87 -3.72
N SER A 109 -16.52 0.00 -4.30
CA SER A 109 -16.27 0.49 -5.64
C SER A 109 -15.02 1.40 -5.69
N HIS A 110 -14.36 1.47 -6.83
CA HIS A 110 -13.17 2.31 -7.00
C HIS A 110 -13.44 3.78 -6.67
N GLU A 111 -14.59 4.32 -7.07
CA GLU A 111 -14.96 5.71 -6.84
C GLU A 111 -15.09 6.01 -5.33
N VAL A 112 -15.78 5.15 -4.60
CA VAL A 112 -15.97 5.26 -3.15
C VAL A 112 -14.62 5.13 -2.44
N LEU A 113 -13.84 4.09 -2.80
CA LEU A 113 -12.52 3.83 -2.22
C LEU A 113 -11.55 5.01 -2.41
N GLN A 114 -11.55 5.62 -3.60
CA GLN A 114 -10.72 6.80 -3.89
C GLN A 114 -11.18 8.04 -3.10
N GLY A 115 -12.50 8.20 -2.89
CA GLY A 115 -13.08 9.26 -2.06
C GLY A 115 -12.60 9.12 -0.60
N MET A 116 -12.81 7.94 -0.01
CA MET A 116 -12.36 7.61 1.35
C MET A 116 -10.87 7.86 1.53
N LEU A 117 -10.04 7.38 0.61
CA LEU A 117 -8.59 7.56 0.71
C LEU A 117 -8.19 9.03 0.74
N ARG A 118 -8.80 9.88 -0.09
CA ARG A 118 -8.51 11.32 -0.11
C ARG A 118 -8.88 12.01 1.20
N GLU A 119 -10.04 11.69 1.77
CA GLU A 119 -10.50 12.23 3.04
C GLU A 119 -9.58 11.78 4.19
N ILE A 120 -9.32 10.48 4.29
CA ILE A 120 -8.50 9.90 5.37
C ILE A 120 -7.05 10.39 5.33
N VAL A 121 -6.45 10.49 4.15
CA VAL A 121 -5.06 10.95 4.00
C VAL A 121 -4.89 12.39 4.47
N ALA A 122 -5.90 13.26 4.26
CA ALA A 122 -5.86 14.66 4.71
C ALA A 122 -5.74 14.76 6.23
N ASP A 123 -6.47 13.93 6.96
CA ASP A 123 -6.56 13.96 8.43
C ASP A 123 -5.63 12.94 9.12
N SER A 124 -4.75 12.29 8.37
CA SER A 124 -3.80 11.30 8.91
C SER A 124 -2.39 11.53 8.38
N PHE A 125 -2.03 10.93 7.25
CA PHE A 125 -0.68 11.00 6.70
C PHE A 125 -0.22 12.44 6.41
N ASN A 126 -1.10 13.30 5.90
CA ASN A 126 -0.78 14.70 5.62
C ASN A 126 -0.64 15.57 6.89
N MET A 127 -0.93 15.04 8.07
CA MET A 127 -0.70 15.72 9.35
C MET A 127 0.68 15.43 9.94
N ILE A 128 1.42 14.48 9.36
CA ILE A 128 2.72 14.06 9.90
C ILE A 128 3.82 15.00 9.39
N SER A 129 4.65 15.51 10.29
CA SER A 129 5.88 16.24 9.96
C SER A 129 7.03 15.77 10.82
N VAL A 130 8.19 15.51 10.18
CA VAL A 130 9.43 15.11 10.88
C VAL A 130 10.49 16.19 10.76
N ASP A 131 10.86 16.58 9.55
CA ASP A 131 11.96 17.48 9.26
C ASP A 131 11.59 18.67 8.36
N ARG A 132 10.30 18.77 7.99
CA ARG A 132 9.73 19.82 7.15
C ARG A 132 10.16 19.79 5.68
N ASP A 133 10.80 18.72 5.25
CA ASP A 133 11.15 18.51 3.86
C ASP A 133 10.05 17.72 3.15
N THR A 134 9.55 18.22 2.01
CA THR A 134 8.59 17.49 1.16
C THR A 134 9.32 16.58 0.19
N SER A 135 8.72 15.43 -0.12
CA SER A 135 9.22 14.48 -1.11
C SER A 135 8.53 14.66 -2.46
N THR A 136 9.13 14.10 -3.48
CA THR A 136 8.57 14.03 -4.84
C THR A 136 8.02 12.64 -5.19
N ASN A 137 8.12 11.67 -4.28
CA ASN A 137 7.87 10.25 -4.58
C ASN A 137 6.91 9.56 -3.60
N ASP A 138 6.07 10.35 -2.91
CA ASP A 138 5.13 9.78 -1.95
C ASP A 138 4.02 9.00 -2.64
N THR A 139 3.65 7.91 -2.00
CA THR A 139 2.61 7.05 -2.53
C THR A 139 1.82 6.44 -1.38
N CYS A 140 0.50 6.60 -1.40
CA CYS A 140 -0.44 5.86 -0.58
C CYS A 140 -1.40 5.09 -1.48
N VAL A 141 -1.42 3.78 -1.34
CA VAL A 141 -2.26 2.89 -2.15
C VAL A 141 -3.23 2.16 -1.23
N LEU A 142 -4.49 2.12 -1.62
CA LEU A 142 -5.53 1.34 -0.96
C LEU A 142 -6.13 0.35 -1.98
N LEU A 143 -6.08 -0.94 -1.64
CA LEU A 143 -6.56 -2.04 -2.47
C LEU A 143 -7.69 -2.78 -1.75
N ALA A 144 -8.80 -3.02 -2.44
CA ALA A 144 -9.95 -3.78 -1.93
C ALA A 144 -10.27 -4.92 -2.90
N ASN A 145 -10.44 -6.15 -2.38
CA ASN A 145 -10.70 -7.32 -3.21
C ASN A 145 -12.08 -7.97 -3.02
N GLY A 146 -12.87 -7.51 -2.03
CA GLY A 146 -14.20 -8.03 -1.75
C GLY A 146 -14.25 -9.46 -1.22
N ALA A 147 -13.14 -10.01 -0.75
CA ALA A 147 -13.04 -11.41 -0.34
C ALA A 147 -13.80 -11.73 0.98
N ALA A 148 -14.13 -10.73 1.79
CA ALA A 148 -14.95 -10.91 2.98
C ALA A 148 -16.38 -11.37 2.67
N GLY A 149 -16.87 -11.18 1.44
CA GLY A 149 -18.21 -11.57 1.03
C GLY A 149 -19.32 -10.68 1.61
N SER A 150 -18.97 -9.52 2.15
CA SER A 150 -19.91 -8.53 2.66
C SER A 150 -20.70 -7.84 1.55
N GLU A 151 -21.79 -7.17 1.92
CA GLU A 151 -22.43 -6.21 1.04
C GLU A 151 -21.46 -5.08 0.65
N GLU A 152 -21.75 -4.44 -0.47
CA GLU A 152 -20.90 -3.35 -0.97
C GLU A 152 -21.01 -2.11 -0.07
N ILE A 153 -19.88 -1.62 0.42
CA ILE A 153 -19.80 -0.37 1.19
C ILE A 153 -20.08 0.81 0.26
N LYS A 154 -21.05 1.62 0.64
CA LYS A 154 -21.47 2.83 -0.08
C LYS A 154 -21.26 4.04 0.82
N LYS A 155 -21.16 5.22 0.22
CA LYS A 155 -20.86 6.47 0.91
C LYS A 155 -21.84 6.80 2.06
N ASP A 156 -23.09 6.36 1.98
CA ASP A 156 -24.13 6.67 2.95
C ASP A 156 -24.43 5.50 3.92
N THR A 157 -23.49 4.58 4.08
CA THR A 157 -23.62 3.45 5.01
C THR A 157 -22.75 3.66 6.25
N ASP A 158 -23.13 3.05 7.38
CA ASP A 158 -22.36 3.12 8.64
C ASP A 158 -20.95 2.52 8.53
N ALA A 159 -20.71 1.74 7.48
CA ALA A 159 -19.41 1.11 7.19
C ALA A 159 -18.45 1.97 6.37
N TYR A 160 -18.88 3.16 5.93
CA TYR A 160 -18.06 4.10 5.16
C TYR A 160 -16.98 4.82 5.98
#